data_22ab6e54c02d1caee342dec108c9399e
#
_entry.id   22ab6e54c02d1caee342dec108c9399e
#
_cell.length_a   1.000
_cell.length_b   1.000
_cell.length_c   1.000
_cell.angle_alpha   90.00
_cell.angle_beta   90.00
_cell.angle_gamma   90.00
#
_symmetry.space_group_name_H-M   'P 1'
#
loop_
_entity.id
_entity.type
_entity.pdbx_description
1 polymer ?
#
loop_
_entity_poly.entity_id
_entity_poly.type
_entity_poly.pdbx_seq_one_letter_code
_entity_poly.pdbx_strand_id
1 'polypeptide(L)'
;MKKRCLALLLTLVLCIGMAIPAGASQFQDVPDGHWASDAVDYVVEKGLFNGTSATTFSPDSGMTRAMLTVVLYRYAGSPAVTGTVASETPFQDIPEGAYYEDAVVWAYQNDIFPDWIVSQDGGDHNRTTFAPDSPTPRMDFAQMLYQFSLYLTGEAPAEAGEELPFVDVTQEALYQVLAAAYPYYLSDEADVAQIQAAVSWAYTQGIMNGTSATTLSPDRTITRAQVAVMLMRFDGAYGEVLLQQAVLALVNEARAQEGLAPLTLAQNLTQAAQVRAGELPVLFSHTRPDGRSCFTALAEAGVAYRTAGENIAAGYATPEAVVDGWLHSEGHRANILNEDFTQMGVGHVQAADGYGDYWVQLFVG
;
A
#
# COMPACT_ATOMS: atom_id res chain seq x y z
N MET A 1 30.48 2.41 40.78
CA MET A 1 30.29 2.97 39.44
C MET A 1 30.72 1.93 38.41
N LYS A 2 29.81 1.18 37.85
CA LYS A 2 30.08 0.18 36.80
C LYS A 2 29.33 0.61 35.52
N LYS A 3 30.09 1.08 34.53
CA LYS A 3 29.59 1.43 33.20
C LYS A 3 29.20 0.12 32.50
N ARG A 4 27.93 -0.07 32.18
CA ARG A 4 27.45 -1.13 31.30
C ARG A 4 27.46 -0.58 29.87
N CYS A 5 28.45 -1.02 29.08
CA CYS A 5 28.41 -0.85 27.63
C CYS A 5 27.38 -1.82 27.07
N LEU A 6 26.31 -1.29 26.47
CA LEU A 6 25.35 -2.04 25.70
C LEU A 6 25.92 -2.15 24.27
N ALA A 7 26.41 -3.32 23.92
CA ALA A 7 26.84 -3.61 22.55
C ALA A 7 25.61 -3.88 21.70
N LEU A 8 25.27 -2.94 20.80
CA LEU A 8 24.35 -3.19 19.70
C LEU A 8 25.03 -4.15 18.71
N LEU A 9 24.53 -5.38 18.65
CA LEU A 9 24.85 -6.30 17.55
C LEU A 9 24.04 -5.85 16.32
N LEU A 10 24.69 -5.09 15.43
CA LEU A 10 24.23 -4.88 14.08
C LEU A 10 24.43 -6.18 13.33
N THR A 11 23.38 -6.96 13.13
CA THR A 11 23.37 -8.07 12.16
C THR A 11 23.25 -7.48 10.76
N LEU A 12 24.40 -7.21 10.17
CA LEU A 12 24.54 -6.89 8.75
C LEU A 12 24.15 -8.14 7.95
N VAL A 13 22.91 -8.21 7.48
CA VAL A 13 22.51 -9.16 6.46
C VAL A 13 23.16 -8.70 5.15
N LEU A 14 24.28 -9.29 4.82
CA LEU A 14 24.94 -9.12 3.52
C LEU A 14 24.03 -9.78 2.48
N CYS A 15 23.13 -9.02 1.86
CA CYS A 15 22.53 -9.41 0.60
C CYS A 15 23.64 -9.43 -0.46
N ILE A 16 24.21 -10.60 -0.71
CA ILE A 16 25.00 -10.83 -1.91
C ILE A 16 24.03 -10.74 -3.07
N GLY A 17 23.93 -9.55 -3.66
CA GLY A 17 23.26 -9.32 -4.92
C GLY A 17 23.96 -10.12 -6.00
N MET A 18 23.50 -11.34 -6.27
CA MET A 18 23.76 -11.95 -7.57
C MET A 18 22.95 -11.13 -8.57
N ALA A 19 23.63 -10.40 -9.44
CA ALA A 19 23.02 -9.79 -10.62
C ALA A 19 22.38 -10.93 -11.44
N ILE A 20 21.07 -11.07 -11.34
CA ILE A 20 20.30 -11.96 -12.22
C ILE A 20 20.33 -11.27 -13.59
N PRO A 21 20.73 -11.97 -14.66
CA PRO A 21 20.67 -11.39 -16.00
C PRO A 21 19.20 -11.05 -16.29
N ALA A 22 18.95 -9.81 -16.71
CA ALA A 22 17.62 -9.38 -17.15
C ALA A 22 17.13 -10.34 -18.25
N GLY A 23 16.09 -11.14 -17.95
CA GLY A 23 15.43 -11.98 -18.94
C GLY A 23 15.27 -13.47 -18.61
N ALA A 24 15.60 -13.95 -17.41
CA ALA A 24 15.28 -15.32 -17.01
C ALA A 24 14.42 -15.30 -15.73
N SER A 25 13.21 -15.85 -15.81
CA SER A 25 12.37 -16.01 -14.61
C SER A 25 13.11 -16.81 -13.55
N GLN A 26 13.14 -16.28 -12.33
CA GLN A 26 13.73 -16.94 -11.16
C GLN A 26 13.06 -18.30 -10.86
N PHE A 27 11.80 -18.48 -11.27
CA PHE A 27 10.99 -19.63 -10.93
C PHE A 27 10.68 -20.51 -12.13
N GLN A 28 10.97 -21.81 -12.02
CA GLN A 28 10.77 -22.78 -13.10
C GLN A 28 9.29 -22.99 -13.46
N ASP A 29 8.38 -22.77 -12.49
CA ASP A 29 6.93 -22.88 -12.64
C ASP A 29 6.26 -21.58 -13.10
N VAL A 30 7.06 -20.52 -13.32
CA VAL A 30 6.62 -19.25 -13.93
C VAL A 30 7.63 -18.87 -15.02
N PRO A 31 7.68 -19.62 -16.14
CA PRO A 31 8.63 -19.34 -17.23
C PRO A 31 8.31 -18.02 -17.94
N ASP A 32 9.28 -17.52 -18.69
CA ASP A 32 9.09 -16.38 -19.58
C ASP A 32 7.89 -16.63 -20.50
N GLY A 33 6.97 -15.64 -20.57
CA GLY A 33 5.71 -15.77 -21.30
C GLY A 33 4.56 -16.39 -20.51
N HIS A 34 4.76 -16.80 -19.26
CA HIS A 34 3.64 -17.07 -18.36
C HIS A 34 2.83 -15.77 -18.15
N TRP A 35 1.49 -15.86 -18.14
CA TRP A 35 0.61 -14.69 -18.07
C TRP A 35 0.83 -13.78 -16.86
N ALA A 36 1.47 -14.27 -15.81
CA ALA A 36 1.77 -13.55 -14.59
C ALA A 36 3.27 -13.32 -14.37
N SER A 37 4.15 -13.59 -15.36
CA SER A 37 5.61 -13.49 -15.18
C SER A 37 6.03 -12.12 -14.64
N ASP A 38 5.63 -11.04 -15.32
CA ASP A 38 5.99 -9.68 -14.95
C ASP A 38 5.48 -9.31 -13.55
N ALA A 39 4.28 -9.78 -13.20
CA ALA A 39 3.69 -9.53 -11.89
C ALA A 39 4.37 -10.34 -10.77
N VAL A 40 4.82 -11.55 -11.07
CA VAL A 40 5.59 -12.37 -10.11
C VAL A 40 6.94 -11.73 -9.85
N ASP A 41 7.64 -11.30 -10.90
CA ASP A 41 8.91 -10.58 -10.76
C ASP A 41 8.72 -9.29 -9.95
N TYR A 42 7.69 -8.50 -10.26
CA TYR A 42 7.32 -7.29 -9.52
C TYR A 42 7.12 -7.54 -8.01
N VAL A 43 6.27 -8.51 -7.63
CA VAL A 43 5.98 -8.74 -6.19
C VAL A 43 7.15 -9.33 -5.43
N VAL A 44 8.06 -10.02 -6.11
CA VAL A 44 9.29 -10.57 -5.53
C VAL A 44 10.33 -9.48 -5.36
N GLU A 45 10.53 -8.63 -6.36
CA GLU A 45 11.44 -7.48 -6.31
C GLU A 45 11.04 -6.50 -5.20
N LYS A 46 9.74 -6.23 -5.06
CA LYS A 46 9.16 -5.42 -3.97
C LYS A 46 9.21 -6.10 -2.60
N GLY A 47 9.66 -7.36 -2.49
CA GLY A 47 9.70 -8.11 -1.22
C GLY A 47 8.33 -8.49 -0.66
N LEU A 48 7.26 -8.35 -1.46
CA LEU A 48 5.89 -8.69 -1.05
C LEU A 48 5.70 -10.21 -0.97
N PHE A 49 6.31 -10.93 -1.91
CA PHE A 49 6.27 -12.38 -1.98
C PHE A 49 7.68 -12.97 -1.98
N ASN A 50 7.75 -14.19 -1.42
CA ASN A 50 8.88 -15.09 -1.63
C ASN A 50 8.42 -16.28 -2.47
N GLY A 51 9.34 -16.98 -3.12
CA GLY A 51 9.08 -18.31 -3.67
C GLY A 51 8.63 -19.27 -2.58
N THR A 52 7.90 -20.32 -2.96
CA THR A 52 7.60 -21.46 -2.07
C THR A 52 8.83 -22.36 -1.91
N SER A 53 9.80 -22.24 -2.82
CA SER A 53 11.15 -22.76 -2.73
C SER A 53 12.12 -21.82 -3.47
N ALA A 54 13.39 -22.19 -3.52
CA ALA A 54 14.39 -21.43 -4.28
C ALA A 54 14.10 -21.37 -5.79
N THR A 55 13.30 -22.28 -6.33
CA THR A 55 13.04 -22.40 -7.78
C THR A 55 11.56 -22.49 -8.13
N THR A 56 10.64 -22.35 -7.16
CA THR A 56 9.20 -22.43 -7.39
C THR A 56 8.47 -21.27 -6.73
N PHE A 57 7.51 -20.68 -7.44
CA PHE A 57 6.60 -19.66 -6.94
C PHE A 57 5.25 -20.24 -6.51
N SER A 58 4.84 -21.36 -7.11
CA SER A 58 3.53 -22.01 -6.96
C SER A 58 2.36 -21.09 -7.37
N PRO A 59 2.32 -20.64 -8.65
CA PRO A 59 1.40 -19.59 -9.12
C PRO A 59 -0.07 -19.95 -8.92
N ASP A 60 -0.46 -21.23 -9.03
CA ASP A 60 -1.82 -21.72 -8.93
C ASP A 60 -2.26 -22.07 -7.50
N SER A 61 -1.34 -21.98 -6.52
CA SER A 61 -1.68 -22.26 -5.12
C SER A 61 -2.61 -21.19 -4.57
N GLY A 62 -3.65 -21.62 -3.85
CA GLY A 62 -4.58 -20.72 -3.16
C GLY A 62 -3.88 -19.93 -2.06
N MET A 63 -4.38 -18.73 -1.79
CA MET A 63 -3.92 -17.88 -0.69
C MET A 63 -4.85 -18.02 0.51
N THR A 64 -4.27 -18.07 1.71
CA THR A 64 -5.03 -18.02 2.95
C THR A 64 -5.20 -16.58 3.44
N ARG A 65 -6.11 -16.39 4.39
CA ARG A 65 -6.38 -15.07 4.98
C ARG A 65 -5.12 -14.47 5.61
N ALA A 66 -4.39 -15.25 6.41
CA ALA A 66 -3.13 -14.79 6.99
C ALA A 66 -2.09 -14.38 5.94
N MET A 67 -1.95 -15.16 4.86
CA MET A 67 -1.01 -14.82 3.78
C MET A 67 -1.36 -13.49 3.13
N LEU A 68 -2.63 -13.23 2.83
CA LEU A 68 -3.06 -11.98 2.20
C LEU A 68 -2.89 -10.79 3.13
N THR A 69 -3.20 -10.96 4.42
CA THR A 69 -2.99 -9.91 5.42
C THR A 69 -1.51 -9.51 5.51
N VAL A 70 -0.60 -10.50 5.55
CA VAL A 70 0.86 -10.24 5.57
C VAL A 70 1.32 -9.54 4.29
N VAL A 71 0.76 -9.90 3.14
CA VAL A 71 1.12 -9.25 1.87
C VAL A 71 0.71 -7.79 1.87
N LEU A 72 -0.51 -7.45 2.31
CA LEU A 72 -0.96 -6.06 2.40
C LEU A 72 -0.17 -5.27 3.46
N TYR A 73 0.13 -5.88 4.60
CA TYR A 73 0.97 -5.27 5.63
C TYR A 73 2.37 -4.93 5.11
N ARG A 74 3.00 -5.86 4.37
CA ARG A 74 4.29 -5.59 3.70
C ARG A 74 4.17 -4.50 2.66
N TYR A 75 3.07 -4.50 1.92
CA TYR A 75 2.83 -3.47 0.90
C TYR A 75 2.64 -2.08 1.52
N ALA A 76 2.09 -2.00 2.73
CA ALA A 76 2.04 -0.78 3.53
C ALA A 76 3.39 -0.37 4.14
N GLY A 77 4.49 -1.10 3.87
CA GLY A 77 5.82 -0.84 4.43
C GLY A 77 6.04 -1.43 5.82
N SER A 78 5.20 -2.37 6.26
CA SER A 78 5.26 -3.01 7.59
C SER A 78 5.31 -2.00 8.74
N PRO A 79 4.32 -1.09 8.83
CA PRO A 79 4.32 -0.05 9.87
C PRO A 79 4.36 -0.65 11.27
N ALA A 80 5.04 0.03 12.20
CA ALA A 80 5.10 -0.43 13.58
C ALA A 80 3.71 -0.49 14.20
N VAL A 81 3.37 -1.62 14.83
CA VAL A 81 2.12 -1.81 15.54
C VAL A 81 2.31 -1.62 17.05
N THR A 82 1.27 -1.18 17.72
CA THR A 82 1.23 -1.08 19.18
C THR A 82 0.23 -2.08 19.73
N GLY A 83 0.60 -2.75 20.83
CA GLY A 83 -0.25 -3.79 21.42
C GLY A 83 -0.01 -5.18 20.81
N THR A 84 -0.88 -6.10 21.18
CA THR A 84 -0.86 -7.51 20.74
C THR A 84 -2.24 -7.90 20.20
N VAL A 85 -2.35 -9.05 19.53
CA VAL A 85 -3.66 -9.57 19.10
C VAL A 85 -4.65 -9.61 20.26
N ALA A 86 -4.23 -10.09 21.43
CA ALA A 86 -5.09 -10.21 22.60
C ALA A 86 -5.58 -8.88 23.18
N SER A 87 -4.82 -7.78 23.02
CA SER A 87 -5.23 -6.46 23.52
C SER A 87 -5.98 -5.61 22.48
N GLU A 88 -5.70 -5.83 21.19
CA GLU A 88 -6.14 -4.94 20.11
C GLU A 88 -7.23 -5.55 19.22
N THR A 89 -7.42 -6.87 19.26
CA THR A 89 -8.38 -7.55 18.39
C THR A 89 -9.30 -8.50 19.18
N PRO A 90 -10.46 -8.89 18.64
CA PRO A 90 -11.32 -9.89 19.28
C PRO A 90 -10.84 -11.34 19.05
N PHE A 91 -9.80 -11.57 18.22
CA PHE A 91 -9.42 -12.90 17.73
C PHE A 91 -8.73 -13.74 18.81
N GLN A 92 -9.17 -14.99 18.97
CA GLN A 92 -8.68 -15.94 19.97
C GLN A 92 -7.92 -17.13 19.36
N ASP A 93 -7.93 -17.26 18.06
CA ASP A 93 -7.34 -18.37 17.30
C ASP A 93 -5.98 -18.04 16.67
N ILE A 94 -5.36 -16.93 17.09
CA ILE A 94 -4.03 -16.52 16.64
C ILE A 94 -3.02 -16.89 17.73
N PRO A 95 -2.09 -17.84 17.47
CA PRO A 95 -1.05 -18.19 18.43
C PRO A 95 -0.09 -17.01 18.66
N GLU A 96 0.36 -16.84 19.89
CA GLU A 96 1.42 -15.89 20.23
C GLU A 96 2.69 -16.17 19.41
N GLY A 97 3.26 -15.14 18.81
CA GLY A 97 4.44 -15.23 17.95
C GLY A 97 4.15 -15.79 16.55
N ALA A 98 2.89 -15.84 16.13
CA ALA A 98 2.55 -16.19 14.75
C ALA A 98 3.17 -15.16 13.79
N TYR A 99 3.70 -15.61 12.64
CA TYR A 99 4.37 -14.75 11.64
C TYR A 99 3.48 -13.64 11.07
N TYR A 100 2.19 -13.73 11.28
CA TYR A 100 1.17 -12.79 10.81
C TYR A 100 0.56 -11.95 11.94
N GLU A 101 1.05 -12.05 13.17
CA GLU A 101 0.47 -11.38 14.35
C GLU A 101 0.41 -9.85 14.15
N ASP A 102 1.54 -9.21 13.86
CA ASP A 102 1.60 -7.76 13.64
C ASP A 102 0.73 -7.32 12.45
N ALA A 103 0.72 -8.12 11.39
CA ALA A 103 -0.10 -7.83 10.21
C ALA A 103 -1.60 -7.86 10.53
N VAL A 104 -2.04 -8.77 11.40
CA VAL A 104 -3.45 -8.85 11.81
C VAL A 104 -3.83 -7.68 12.72
N VAL A 105 -2.96 -7.32 13.68
CA VAL A 105 -3.19 -6.13 14.53
C VAL A 105 -3.31 -4.89 13.68
N TRP A 106 -2.36 -4.68 12.77
CA TRP A 106 -2.37 -3.55 11.84
C TRP A 106 -3.65 -3.51 10.99
N ALA A 107 -4.00 -4.63 10.38
CA ALA A 107 -5.16 -4.69 9.49
C ALA A 107 -6.47 -4.46 10.24
N TYR A 108 -6.59 -4.92 11.48
CA TYR A 108 -7.75 -4.69 12.33
C TYR A 108 -7.85 -3.22 12.76
N GLN A 109 -6.75 -2.61 13.20
CA GLN A 109 -6.70 -1.20 13.62
C GLN A 109 -6.98 -0.21 12.50
N ASN A 110 -6.84 -0.63 11.23
CA ASN A 110 -7.01 0.21 10.06
C ASN A 110 -8.19 -0.22 9.16
N ASP A 111 -9.13 -1.00 9.70
CA ASP A 111 -10.37 -1.44 9.03
C ASP A 111 -10.14 -2.09 7.65
N ILE A 112 -9.02 -2.86 7.51
CA ILE A 112 -8.67 -3.53 6.25
C ILE A 112 -9.53 -4.77 6.01
N PHE A 113 -10.05 -5.38 7.08
CA PHE A 113 -10.86 -6.58 6.96
C PHE A 113 -12.31 -6.27 6.56
N PRO A 114 -12.92 -7.10 5.69
CA PRO A 114 -14.35 -7.06 5.47
C PRO A 114 -15.16 -7.23 6.77
N ASP A 115 -16.32 -6.58 6.85
CA ASP A 115 -17.18 -6.59 8.04
C ASP A 115 -17.59 -8.01 8.47
N TRP A 116 -17.84 -8.91 7.51
CA TRP A 116 -18.17 -10.32 7.83
C TRP A 116 -16.99 -11.14 8.41
N ILE A 117 -15.77 -10.59 8.41
CA ILE A 117 -14.63 -11.17 9.13
C ILE A 117 -14.55 -10.65 10.56
N VAL A 118 -14.92 -9.37 10.79
CA VAL A 118 -14.68 -8.66 12.06
C VAL A 118 -15.93 -8.19 12.77
N SER A 119 -17.11 -8.18 12.12
CA SER A 119 -18.34 -7.61 12.70
C SER A 119 -18.74 -8.26 14.02
N GLN A 120 -18.97 -7.40 15.02
CA GLN A 120 -19.43 -7.76 16.36
C GLN A 120 -20.93 -7.45 16.55
N ASP A 121 -21.69 -7.25 15.47
CA ASP A 121 -23.08 -6.88 15.56
C ASP A 121 -23.89 -7.94 16.27
N GLY A 122 -24.28 -7.63 17.50
CA GLY A 122 -25.30 -8.11 18.43
C GLY A 122 -26.15 -9.37 18.17
N GLY A 123 -25.95 -10.05 17.07
CA GLY A 123 -26.40 -11.40 16.82
C GLY A 123 -25.44 -12.38 17.49
N ASP A 124 -25.91 -13.54 17.87
CA ASP A 124 -25.29 -14.62 18.65
C ASP A 124 -23.93 -15.16 18.07
N HIS A 125 -23.23 -14.35 17.25
CA HIS A 125 -21.99 -14.65 16.54
C HIS A 125 -20.86 -13.77 17.03
N ASN A 126 -20.38 -14.08 18.23
CA ASN A 126 -19.15 -13.53 18.79
C ASN A 126 -17.97 -13.97 17.94
N ARG A 127 -17.61 -13.16 16.93
CA ARG A 127 -16.51 -13.48 15.99
C ARG A 127 -15.17 -13.21 16.65
N THR A 128 -14.76 -14.19 17.44
CA THR A 128 -13.46 -14.23 18.08
C THR A 128 -12.45 -15.05 17.24
N THR A 129 -12.79 -15.35 15.99
CA THR A 129 -12.03 -16.26 15.12
C THR A 129 -11.60 -15.53 13.85
N PHE A 130 -10.30 -15.40 13.67
CA PHE A 130 -9.69 -14.87 12.44
C PHE A 130 -9.66 -15.91 11.32
N ALA A 131 -9.53 -17.19 11.65
CA ALA A 131 -9.37 -18.32 10.75
C ALA A 131 -8.20 -18.14 9.76
N PRO A 132 -6.94 -18.09 10.25
CA PRO A 132 -5.76 -17.70 9.46
C PRO A 132 -5.52 -18.58 8.23
N ASP A 133 -5.85 -19.88 8.32
CA ASP A 133 -5.63 -20.88 7.27
C ASP A 133 -6.81 -20.99 6.29
N SER A 134 -7.88 -20.22 6.49
CA SER A 134 -9.03 -20.25 5.56
C SER A 134 -8.63 -19.77 4.17
N PRO A 135 -8.95 -20.55 3.11
CA PRO A 135 -8.81 -20.09 1.75
C PRO A 135 -9.63 -18.81 1.53
N THR A 136 -9.04 -17.81 0.91
CA THR A 136 -9.71 -16.52 0.73
C THR A 136 -10.33 -16.43 -0.67
N PRO A 137 -11.64 -16.14 -0.77
CA PRO A 137 -12.32 -15.87 -2.02
C PRO A 137 -11.77 -14.63 -2.72
N ARG A 138 -11.92 -14.56 -4.04
CA ARG A 138 -11.52 -13.41 -4.86
C ARG A 138 -12.25 -12.12 -4.45
N MET A 139 -13.53 -12.23 -4.07
CA MET A 139 -14.33 -11.09 -3.58
C MET A 139 -13.76 -10.50 -2.28
N ASP A 140 -13.31 -11.34 -1.34
CA ASP A 140 -12.74 -10.87 -0.07
C ASP A 140 -11.44 -10.10 -0.30
N PHE A 141 -10.60 -10.57 -1.22
CA PHE A 141 -9.38 -9.82 -1.54
C PHE A 141 -9.67 -8.50 -2.26
N ALA A 142 -10.69 -8.45 -3.13
CA ALA A 142 -11.14 -7.18 -3.72
C ALA A 142 -11.62 -6.20 -2.64
N GLN A 143 -12.36 -6.70 -1.64
CA GLN A 143 -12.80 -5.89 -0.51
C GLN A 143 -11.60 -5.41 0.34
N MET A 144 -10.64 -6.28 0.64
CA MET A 144 -9.43 -5.89 1.38
C MET A 144 -8.64 -4.81 0.63
N LEU A 145 -8.51 -4.91 -0.70
CA LEU A 145 -7.86 -3.88 -1.52
C LEU A 145 -8.68 -2.57 -1.55
N TYR A 146 -10.01 -2.65 -1.57
CA TYR A 146 -10.88 -1.49 -1.49
C TYR A 146 -10.68 -0.76 -0.15
N GLN A 147 -10.72 -1.47 0.98
CA GLN A 147 -10.45 -0.90 2.30
C GLN A 147 -9.01 -0.36 2.40
N PHE A 148 -8.06 -1.06 1.80
CA PHE A 148 -6.68 -0.58 1.75
C PHE A 148 -6.55 0.72 0.95
N SER A 149 -7.31 0.89 -0.13
CA SER A 149 -7.34 2.16 -0.85
C SER A 149 -7.92 3.31 -0.01
N LEU A 150 -8.95 3.04 0.82
CA LEU A 150 -9.48 3.99 1.81
C LEU A 150 -8.42 4.38 2.85
N TYR A 151 -7.71 3.36 3.38
CA TYR A 151 -6.61 3.59 4.32
C TYR A 151 -5.53 4.52 3.71
N LEU A 152 -5.20 4.35 2.44
CA LEU A 152 -4.19 5.16 1.76
C LEU A 152 -4.65 6.58 1.45
N THR A 153 -5.90 6.76 1.06
CA THR A 153 -6.39 8.04 0.53
C THR A 153 -7.20 8.84 1.56
N GLY A 154 -7.76 8.17 2.56
CA GLY A 154 -8.73 8.76 3.49
C GLY A 154 -10.10 9.04 2.85
N GLU A 155 -10.31 8.65 1.60
CA GLU A 155 -11.53 8.92 0.84
C GLU A 155 -12.07 7.63 0.21
N ALA A 156 -13.39 7.46 0.21
CA ALA A 156 -14.02 6.37 -0.51
C ALA A 156 -13.74 6.50 -2.02
N PRO A 157 -13.28 5.43 -2.69
CA PRO A 157 -13.18 5.44 -4.14
C PRO A 157 -14.53 5.81 -4.76
N ALA A 158 -14.49 6.54 -5.87
CA ALA A 158 -15.71 6.91 -6.59
C ALA A 158 -16.51 5.64 -6.95
N GLU A 159 -17.81 5.67 -6.72
CA GLU A 159 -18.69 4.56 -7.10
C GLU A 159 -18.54 4.29 -8.61
N ALA A 160 -18.33 3.02 -8.95
CA ALA A 160 -18.33 2.59 -10.34
C ALA A 160 -19.79 2.63 -10.83
N GLY A 161 -20.12 3.63 -11.63
CA GLY A 161 -21.48 3.80 -12.18
C GLY A 161 -21.79 2.89 -13.37
N GLU A 162 -20.89 1.95 -13.73
CA GLU A 162 -21.05 1.08 -14.88
C GLU A 162 -21.60 -0.30 -14.49
N GLU A 163 -22.54 -0.80 -15.30
CA GLU A 163 -23.03 -2.16 -15.18
C GLU A 163 -21.91 -3.15 -15.56
N LEU A 164 -21.59 -4.07 -14.64
CA LEU A 164 -20.54 -5.06 -14.86
C LEU A 164 -20.99 -6.11 -15.89
N PRO A 165 -20.07 -6.59 -16.76
CA PRO A 165 -20.40 -7.59 -17.77
C PRO A 165 -20.58 -9.02 -17.19
N PHE A 166 -20.55 -9.18 -15.86
CA PHE A 166 -20.50 -10.46 -15.19
C PHE A 166 -21.84 -10.86 -14.60
N VAL A 167 -22.32 -12.06 -14.96
CA VAL A 167 -23.59 -12.59 -14.49
C VAL A 167 -23.56 -13.08 -13.04
N ASP A 168 -22.38 -13.32 -12.48
CA ASP A 168 -22.13 -13.87 -11.15
C ASP A 168 -21.80 -12.80 -10.09
N VAL A 169 -21.95 -11.51 -10.41
CA VAL A 169 -21.79 -10.38 -9.48
C VAL A 169 -23.06 -9.52 -9.35
N THR A 170 -24.18 -10.06 -9.76
CA THR A 170 -25.47 -9.45 -9.44
C THR A 170 -25.75 -9.54 -7.94
N GLN A 171 -26.59 -8.65 -7.42
CA GLN A 171 -26.93 -8.62 -6.00
C GLN A 171 -27.42 -9.99 -5.49
N GLU A 172 -28.31 -10.63 -6.25
CA GLU A 172 -28.79 -11.99 -5.94
C GLU A 172 -27.68 -13.04 -5.97
N ALA A 173 -26.81 -13.03 -6.97
CA ALA A 173 -25.71 -14.00 -7.09
C ALA A 173 -24.70 -13.84 -5.93
N LEU A 174 -24.32 -12.60 -5.58
CA LEU A 174 -23.43 -12.32 -4.45
C LEU A 174 -24.06 -12.71 -3.12
N TYR A 175 -25.36 -12.49 -2.93
CA TYR A 175 -26.07 -12.94 -1.73
C TYR A 175 -25.96 -14.47 -1.57
N GLN A 176 -26.18 -15.24 -2.61
CA GLN A 176 -26.07 -16.70 -2.59
C GLN A 176 -24.63 -17.16 -2.30
N VAL A 177 -23.65 -16.46 -2.87
CA VAL A 177 -22.22 -16.72 -2.63
C VAL A 177 -21.87 -16.47 -1.16
N LEU A 178 -22.28 -15.34 -0.59
CA LEU A 178 -22.06 -15.02 0.83
C LEU A 178 -22.71 -16.03 1.76
N ALA A 179 -23.97 -16.36 1.52
CA ALA A 179 -24.70 -17.33 2.33
C ALA A 179 -24.04 -18.73 2.31
N ALA A 180 -23.41 -19.09 1.19
CA ALA A 180 -22.69 -20.36 1.04
C ALA A 180 -21.30 -20.32 1.70
N ALA A 181 -20.55 -19.22 1.51
CA ALA A 181 -19.20 -19.06 2.03
C ALA A 181 -19.18 -18.81 3.55
N TYR A 182 -20.18 -18.11 4.04
CA TYR A 182 -20.31 -17.69 5.44
C TYR A 182 -21.66 -18.07 6.05
N PRO A 183 -21.98 -19.36 6.16
CA PRO A 183 -23.34 -19.84 6.51
C PRO A 183 -23.82 -19.42 7.91
N TYR A 184 -22.93 -18.97 8.77
CA TYR A 184 -23.24 -18.45 10.09
C TYR A 184 -23.30 -16.92 10.17
N TYR A 185 -23.07 -16.26 9.06
CA TYR A 185 -23.18 -14.82 8.91
C TYR A 185 -24.53 -14.51 8.28
N LEU A 186 -25.34 -13.71 8.98
CA LEU A 186 -26.57 -13.18 8.39
C LEU A 186 -26.18 -12.00 7.50
N SER A 187 -25.81 -12.29 6.26
CA SER A 187 -25.57 -11.25 5.26
C SER A 187 -26.87 -10.47 5.03
N ASP A 188 -26.76 -9.17 5.05
CA ASP A 188 -27.85 -8.28 4.67
C ASP A 188 -27.58 -7.63 3.29
N GLU A 189 -28.51 -6.77 2.86
CA GLU A 189 -28.36 -6.07 1.59
C GLU A 189 -27.15 -5.13 1.58
N ALA A 190 -26.74 -4.61 2.75
CA ALA A 190 -25.60 -3.71 2.89
C ALA A 190 -24.27 -4.45 2.63
N ASP A 191 -24.10 -5.67 3.16
CA ASP A 191 -22.91 -6.49 2.91
C ASP A 191 -22.74 -6.81 1.43
N VAL A 192 -23.84 -7.19 0.79
CA VAL A 192 -23.85 -7.49 -0.66
C VAL A 192 -23.48 -6.23 -1.45
N ALA A 193 -24.01 -5.07 -1.06
CA ALA A 193 -23.70 -3.81 -1.70
C ALA A 193 -22.22 -3.42 -1.53
N GLN A 194 -21.64 -3.65 -0.36
CA GLN A 194 -20.20 -3.41 -0.12
C GLN A 194 -19.31 -4.29 -1.02
N ILE A 195 -19.62 -5.60 -1.13
CA ILE A 195 -18.88 -6.49 -2.03
C ILE A 195 -19.04 -6.04 -3.47
N GLN A 196 -20.25 -5.72 -3.89
CA GLN A 196 -20.52 -5.27 -5.25
C GLN A 196 -19.74 -3.99 -5.56
N ALA A 197 -19.71 -3.02 -4.63
CA ALA A 197 -18.94 -1.79 -4.76
C ALA A 197 -17.43 -2.08 -4.91
N ALA A 198 -16.86 -2.93 -4.05
CA ALA A 198 -15.45 -3.28 -4.08
C ALA A 198 -15.05 -4.03 -5.36
N VAL A 199 -15.86 -4.98 -5.79
CA VAL A 199 -15.64 -5.75 -7.02
C VAL A 199 -15.77 -4.85 -8.26
N SER A 200 -16.80 -3.97 -8.27
CA SER A 200 -17.00 -3.01 -9.37
C SER A 200 -15.85 -2.03 -9.47
N TRP A 201 -15.42 -1.48 -8.33
CA TRP A 201 -14.25 -0.62 -8.27
C TRP A 201 -12.98 -1.34 -8.76
N ALA A 202 -12.70 -2.54 -8.27
CA ALA A 202 -11.49 -3.28 -8.65
C ALA A 202 -11.46 -3.60 -10.16
N TYR A 203 -12.63 -3.88 -10.76
CA TYR A 203 -12.76 -4.10 -12.20
C TYR A 203 -12.58 -2.79 -12.98
N THR A 204 -13.28 -1.73 -12.59
CA THR A 204 -13.23 -0.42 -13.27
C THR A 204 -11.83 0.20 -13.22
N GLN A 205 -11.11 0.02 -12.11
CA GLN A 205 -9.70 0.42 -11.99
C GLN A 205 -8.72 -0.50 -12.74
N GLY A 206 -9.22 -1.55 -13.40
CA GLY A 206 -8.38 -2.53 -14.09
C GLY A 206 -7.55 -3.42 -13.17
N ILE A 207 -7.78 -3.37 -11.85
CA ILE A 207 -7.07 -4.17 -10.83
C ILE A 207 -7.47 -5.64 -10.93
N MET A 208 -8.78 -5.91 -11.02
CA MET A 208 -9.34 -7.27 -11.12
C MET A 208 -10.00 -7.48 -12.49
N ASN A 209 -9.70 -8.60 -13.12
CA ASN A 209 -10.39 -9.02 -14.36
C ASN A 209 -11.29 -10.23 -14.09
N GLY A 210 -12.25 -10.44 -14.99
CA GLY A 210 -13.05 -11.67 -15.04
C GLY A 210 -12.19 -12.91 -15.27
N THR A 211 -12.70 -14.07 -14.85
CA THR A 211 -12.16 -15.39 -15.22
C THR A 211 -12.60 -15.81 -16.61
N SER A 212 -13.64 -15.15 -17.12
CA SER A 212 -14.10 -15.22 -18.51
C SER A 212 -14.70 -13.86 -18.92
N ALA A 213 -15.21 -13.76 -20.14
CA ALA A 213 -15.88 -12.55 -20.62
C ALA A 213 -17.17 -12.21 -19.84
N THR A 214 -17.79 -13.19 -19.18
CA THR A 214 -19.09 -13.05 -18.52
C THR A 214 -19.11 -13.50 -17.07
N THR A 215 -17.98 -13.94 -16.51
CA THR A 215 -17.88 -14.40 -15.11
C THR A 215 -16.66 -13.80 -14.43
N LEU A 216 -16.83 -13.40 -13.18
CA LEU A 216 -15.76 -12.93 -12.29
C LEU A 216 -15.24 -14.05 -11.39
N SER A 217 -16.08 -15.03 -11.04
CA SER A 217 -15.84 -16.10 -10.07
C SER A 217 -15.50 -15.54 -8.68
N PRO A 218 -16.41 -14.78 -8.04
CA PRO A 218 -16.14 -14.08 -6.78
C PRO A 218 -15.86 -15.02 -5.62
N ASP A 219 -16.45 -16.22 -5.62
CA ASP A 219 -16.34 -17.28 -4.61
C ASP A 219 -15.08 -18.15 -4.71
N ARG A 220 -14.40 -18.13 -5.86
CA ARG A 220 -13.20 -18.95 -6.05
C ARG A 220 -12.06 -18.46 -5.17
N THR A 221 -11.35 -19.41 -4.55
CA THR A 221 -10.10 -19.12 -3.86
C THR A 221 -9.14 -18.39 -4.79
N ILE A 222 -8.65 -17.24 -4.35
CA ILE A 222 -7.67 -16.47 -5.10
C ILE A 222 -6.31 -17.17 -5.10
N THR A 223 -5.63 -17.18 -6.25
CA THR A 223 -4.31 -17.80 -6.38
C THR A 223 -3.17 -16.80 -6.19
N ARG A 224 -1.96 -17.29 -5.88
CA ARG A 224 -0.76 -16.48 -5.71
C ARG A 224 -0.46 -15.61 -6.94
N ALA A 225 -0.59 -16.18 -8.15
CA ALA A 225 -0.39 -15.42 -9.39
C ALA A 225 -1.47 -14.34 -9.58
N GLN A 226 -2.72 -14.62 -9.24
CA GLN A 226 -3.79 -13.62 -9.32
C GLN A 226 -3.55 -12.45 -8.35
N VAL A 227 -3.12 -12.74 -7.12
CA VAL A 227 -2.76 -11.70 -6.14
C VAL A 227 -1.58 -10.87 -6.66
N ALA A 228 -0.54 -11.50 -7.19
CA ALA A 228 0.60 -10.77 -7.77
C ALA A 228 0.17 -9.79 -8.87
N VAL A 229 -0.68 -10.24 -9.81
CA VAL A 229 -1.19 -9.37 -10.88
C VAL A 229 -2.09 -8.26 -10.35
N MET A 230 -2.94 -8.54 -9.36
CA MET A 230 -3.79 -7.50 -8.77
C MET A 230 -2.97 -6.47 -8.02
N LEU A 231 -1.92 -6.86 -7.28
CA LEU A 231 -1.04 -5.92 -6.58
C LEU A 231 -0.22 -5.06 -7.54
N MET A 232 0.34 -5.64 -8.60
CA MET A 232 1.07 -4.86 -9.62
C MET A 232 0.17 -3.80 -10.28
N ARG A 233 -1.10 -4.15 -10.56
CA ARG A 233 -2.07 -3.21 -11.13
C ARG A 233 -2.54 -2.17 -10.11
N PHE A 234 -2.71 -2.58 -8.85
CA PHE A 234 -3.02 -1.68 -7.76
C PHE A 234 -1.89 -0.65 -7.57
N ASP A 235 -0.63 -1.07 -7.65
CA ASP A 235 0.52 -0.16 -7.62
C ASP A 235 0.49 0.85 -8.78
N GLY A 236 0.10 0.44 -9.97
CA GLY A 236 -0.10 1.36 -11.08
C GLY A 236 -1.14 2.45 -10.82
N ALA A 237 -2.12 2.19 -9.94
CA ALA A 237 -3.16 3.15 -9.58
C ALA A 237 -2.83 3.94 -8.29
N TYR A 238 -2.17 3.33 -7.31
CA TYR A 238 -1.99 3.86 -5.96
C TYR A 238 -0.52 3.96 -5.51
N GLY A 239 0.46 3.54 -6.33
CA GLY A 239 1.87 3.51 -5.94
C GLY A 239 2.43 4.88 -5.56
N GLU A 240 2.02 5.93 -6.27
CA GLU A 240 2.41 7.29 -5.91
C GLU A 240 1.87 7.71 -4.52
N VAL A 241 0.65 7.31 -4.18
CA VAL A 241 0.06 7.59 -2.86
C VAL A 241 0.84 6.86 -1.77
N LEU A 242 1.24 5.62 -2.03
CA LEU A 242 2.09 4.83 -1.12
C LEU A 242 3.45 5.51 -0.88
N LEU A 243 4.11 5.96 -1.94
CA LEU A 243 5.38 6.69 -1.82
C LEU A 243 5.22 7.97 -0.99
N GLN A 244 4.14 8.72 -1.22
CA GLN A 244 3.83 9.95 -0.48
C GLN A 244 3.58 9.68 1.00
N GLN A 245 2.82 8.64 1.34
CA GLN A 245 2.56 8.23 2.72
C GLN A 245 3.84 7.74 3.42
N ALA A 246 4.69 6.98 2.73
CA ALA A 246 5.97 6.54 3.27
C ALA A 246 6.90 7.73 3.60
N VAL A 247 7.01 8.70 2.68
CA VAL A 247 7.78 9.93 2.93
C VAL A 247 7.21 10.71 4.12
N LEU A 248 5.88 10.87 4.22
CA LEU A 248 5.22 11.54 5.34
C LEU A 248 5.54 10.84 6.67
N ALA A 249 5.44 9.52 6.72
CA ALA A 249 5.71 8.74 7.93
C ALA A 249 7.14 8.95 8.43
N LEU A 250 8.13 8.85 7.54
CA LEU A 250 9.55 9.07 7.84
C LEU A 250 9.84 10.51 8.30
N VAL A 251 9.22 11.49 7.66
CA VAL A 251 9.33 12.91 8.07
C VAL A 251 8.73 13.10 9.45
N ASN A 252 7.56 12.54 9.72
CA ASN A 252 6.91 12.66 11.02
C ASN A 252 7.65 11.91 12.13
N GLU A 253 8.31 10.80 11.82
CA GLU A 253 9.23 10.14 12.77
C GLU A 253 10.38 11.06 13.15
N ALA A 254 11.05 11.70 12.16
CA ALA A 254 12.13 12.65 12.43
C ALA A 254 11.65 13.87 13.24
N ARG A 255 10.46 14.40 12.94
CA ARG A 255 9.84 15.50 13.71
C ARG A 255 9.51 15.10 15.14
N ALA A 256 8.97 13.90 15.35
CA ALA A 256 8.66 13.39 16.69
C ALA A 256 9.91 13.22 17.55
N GLN A 257 11.05 12.81 16.98
CA GLN A 257 12.34 12.73 17.68
C GLN A 257 12.82 14.09 18.20
N GLU A 258 12.44 15.19 17.54
CA GLU A 258 12.72 16.57 17.95
C GLU A 258 11.55 17.21 18.73
N GLY A 259 10.50 16.46 19.06
CA GLY A 259 9.35 16.93 19.82
C GLY A 259 8.41 17.88 19.06
N LEU A 260 8.46 17.87 17.74
CA LEU A 260 7.63 18.71 16.86
C LEU A 260 6.29 18.03 16.53
N ALA A 261 5.26 18.84 16.27
CA ALA A 261 3.97 18.36 15.79
C ALA A 261 4.10 17.67 14.42
N PRO A 262 3.34 16.60 14.15
CA PRO A 262 3.36 15.94 12.86
C PRO A 262 2.78 16.86 11.75
N LEU A 263 3.27 16.68 10.53
CA LEU A 263 2.71 17.25 9.32
C LEU A 263 1.58 16.36 8.80
N THR A 264 0.69 16.93 7.98
CA THR A 264 -0.33 16.19 7.23
C THR A 264 -0.11 16.38 5.73
N LEU A 265 -0.47 15.35 4.91
CA LEU A 265 -0.53 15.53 3.46
C LEU A 265 -1.76 16.38 3.10
N ALA A 266 -1.58 17.31 2.16
CA ALA A 266 -2.67 18.07 1.57
C ALA A 266 -2.70 17.81 0.05
N GLN A 267 -3.87 17.44 -0.48
CA GLN A 267 -4.03 17.01 -1.87
C GLN A 267 -3.55 18.07 -2.87
N ASN A 268 -3.97 19.31 -2.69
CA ASN A 268 -3.56 20.41 -3.57
C ASN A 268 -2.05 20.73 -3.48
N LEU A 269 -1.46 20.54 -2.30
CA LEU A 269 -0.02 20.70 -2.10
C LEU A 269 0.77 19.56 -2.76
N THR A 270 0.24 18.33 -2.69
CA THR A 270 0.77 17.17 -3.40
C THR A 270 0.69 17.34 -4.92
N GLN A 271 -0.43 17.89 -5.44
CA GLN A 271 -0.53 18.22 -6.86
C GLN A 271 0.53 19.24 -7.30
N ALA A 272 0.77 20.28 -6.49
CA ALA A 272 1.83 21.24 -6.76
C ALA A 272 3.22 20.60 -6.75
N ALA A 273 3.49 19.72 -5.78
CA ALA A 273 4.75 18.98 -5.68
C ALA A 273 4.95 18.02 -6.87
N GLN A 274 3.88 17.38 -7.36
CA GLN A 274 3.94 16.50 -8.53
C GLN A 274 4.25 17.29 -9.82
N VAL A 275 3.66 18.47 -10.00
CA VAL A 275 4.01 19.38 -11.11
C VAL A 275 5.50 19.73 -11.05
N ARG A 276 6.00 20.09 -9.86
CA ARG A 276 7.41 20.42 -9.65
C ARG A 276 8.33 19.24 -9.92
N ALA A 277 7.97 18.03 -9.46
CA ALA A 277 8.74 16.80 -9.72
C ALA A 277 8.88 16.55 -11.23
N GLY A 278 7.81 16.75 -12.01
CA GLY A 278 7.83 16.65 -13.47
C GLY A 278 8.72 17.68 -14.18
N GLU A 279 9.04 18.80 -13.53
CA GLU A 279 9.92 19.83 -14.08
C GLU A 279 11.42 19.54 -13.82
N LEU A 280 11.76 18.80 -12.76
CA LEU A 280 13.14 18.55 -12.34
C LEU A 280 13.99 17.81 -13.38
N PRO A 281 13.48 16.84 -14.18
CA PRO A 281 14.27 16.24 -15.26
C PRO A 281 14.71 17.26 -16.33
N VAL A 282 13.93 18.33 -16.52
CA VAL A 282 14.24 19.42 -17.48
C VAL A 282 15.22 20.41 -16.85
N LEU A 283 14.99 20.78 -15.59
CA LEU A 283 15.83 21.73 -14.85
C LEU A 283 15.83 21.39 -13.36
N PHE A 284 16.91 20.77 -12.88
CA PHE A 284 17.10 20.47 -11.46
C PHE A 284 17.44 21.76 -10.68
N SER A 285 16.40 22.51 -10.30
CA SER A 285 16.53 23.82 -9.65
C SER A 285 15.26 24.19 -8.87
N HIS A 286 15.40 25.06 -7.86
CA HIS A 286 14.28 25.75 -7.22
C HIS A 286 13.62 26.82 -8.09
N THR A 287 14.22 27.12 -9.24
CA THR A 287 13.61 27.95 -10.29
C THR A 287 12.97 27.00 -11.32
N ARG A 288 11.73 27.28 -11.71
CA ARG A 288 10.99 26.51 -12.71
C ARG A 288 11.62 26.69 -14.11
N PRO A 289 11.40 25.78 -15.07
CA PRO A 289 11.94 25.90 -16.43
C PRO A 289 11.54 27.18 -17.15
N ASP A 290 10.44 27.81 -16.78
CA ASP A 290 9.96 29.08 -17.32
C ASP A 290 10.57 30.32 -16.63
N GLY A 291 11.48 30.13 -15.68
CA GLY A 291 12.17 31.17 -14.95
C GLY A 291 11.43 31.69 -13.70
N ARG A 292 10.24 31.20 -13.41
CA ARG A 292 9.46 31.57 -12.22
C ARG A 292 9.95 30.83 -10.96
N SER A 293 9.57 31.34 -9.78
CA SER A 293 9.81 30.67 -8.50
C SER A 293 9.04 29.35 -8.41
N CYS A 294 9.61 28.33 -7.74
CA CYS A 294 8.94 27.07 -7.42
C CYS A 294 7.59 27.27 -6.72
N PHE A 295 7.46 28.29 -5.89
CA PHE A 295 6.23 28.59 -5.16
C PHE A 295 5.06 29.07 -6.03
N THR A 296 5.31 29.37 -7.32
CA THR A 296 4.19 29.63 -8.25
C THR A 296 3.35 28.38 -8.50
N ALA A 297 3.90 27.19 -8.32
CA ALA A 297 3.15 25.94 -8.37
C ALA A 297 2.09 25.84 -7.24
N LEU A 298 2.39 26.39 -6.05
CA LEU A 298 1.42 26.49 -4.95
C LEU A 298 0.23 27.36 -5.33
N ALA A 299 0.50 28.54 -5.91
CA ALA A 299 -0.56 29.45 -6.34
C ALA A 299 -1.43 28.83 -7.46
N GLU A 300 -0.82 28.12 -8.40
CA GLU A 300 -1.51 27.42 -9.49
C GLU A 300 -2.41 26.30 -8.97
N ALA A 301 -2.01 25.62 -7.87
CA ALA A 301 -2.80 24.60 -7.18
C ALA A 301 -3.80 25.17 -6.15
N GLY A 302 -3.93 26.47 -6.04
CA GLY A 302 -4.85 27.13 -5.10
C GLY A 302 -4.45 26.99 -3.63
N VAL A 303 -3.15 26.76 -3.34
CA VAL A 303 -2.63 26.64 -1.97
C VAL A 303 -2.41 28.03 -1.38
N ALA A 304 -3.10 28.34 -0.28
CA ALA A 304 -2.85 29.54 0.51
C ALA A 304 -1.85 29.21 1.64
N TYR A 305 -0.89 30.07 1.89
CA TYR A 305 0.13 29.87 2.93
C TYR A 305 0.65 31.21 3.49
N ARG A 306 1.24 31.15 4.67
CA ARG A 306 2.01 32.27 5.26
C ARG A 306 3.50 32.07 5.07
N THR A 307 3.94 30.82 5.18
CA THR A 307 5.32 30.40 4.99
C THR A 307 5.35 29.15 4.11
N ALA A 308 6.38 29.00 3.29
CA ALA A 308 6.53 27.85 2.41
C ALA A 308 8.01 27.44 2.30
N GLY A 309 8.24 26.17 2.03
CA GLY A 309 9.56 25.58 1.77
C GLY A 309 9.51 24.54 0.66
N GLU A 310 10.64 24.34 0.00
CA GLU A 310 10.82 23.30 -1.01
C GLU A 310 12.11 22.51 -0.72
N ASN A 311 12.02 21.19 -0.71
CA ASN A 311 13.15 20.28 -0.81
C ASN A 311 13.09 19.57 -2.17
N ILE A 312 14.20 19.47 -2.87
CA ILE A 312 14.34 18.70 -4.12
C ILE A 312 15.47 17.69 -3.99
N ALA A 313 15.29 16.52 -4.59
CA ALA A 313 16.33 15.49 -4.65
C ALA A 313 16.25 14.71 -5.96
N ALA A 314 17.35 14.06 -6.34
CA ALA A 314 17.41 13.16 -7.49
C ALA A 314 18.35 11.99 -7.22
N GLY A 315 18.09 10.85 -7.89
CA GLY A 315 18.94 9.65 -7.79
C GLY A 315 18.68 8.77 -6.58
N TYR A 316 17.61 8.98 -5.85
CA TYR A 316 17.19 8.14 -4.71
C TYR A 316 16.03 7.26 -5.13
N ALA A 317 16.20 5.95 -5.06
CA ALA A 317 15.21 5.00 -5.55
C ALA A 317 14.06 4.71 -4.57
N THR A 318 14.18 5.11 -3.29
CA THR A 318 13.18 4.80 -2.25
C THR A 318 12.89 6.00 -1.35
N PRO A 319 11.71 6.04 -0.70
CA PRO A 319 11.35 7.03 0.31
C PRO A 319 12.37 7.13 1.45
N GLU A 320 12.88 5.99 1.95
CA GLU A 320 13.85 5.96 3.04
C GLU A 320 15.15 6.65 2.63
N ALA A 321 15.65 6.32 1.43
CA ALA A 321 16.90 6.87 0.93
C ALA A 321 16.80 8.39 0.71
N VAL A 322 15.69 8.88 0.13
CA VAL A 322 15.53 10.31 -0.13
C VAL A 322 15.34 11.10 1.15
N VAL A 323 14.54 10.60 2.11
CA VAL A 323 14.35 11.30 3.40
C VAL A 323 15.64 11.31 4.21
N ASP A 324 16.38 10.20 4.23
CA ASP A 324 17.71 10.15 4.85
C ASP A 324 18.65 11.19 4.22
N GLY A 325 18.68 11.26 2.88
CA GLY A 325 19.46 12.26 2.15
C GLY A 325 19.08 13.71 2.51
N TRP A 326 17.80 14.01 2.64
CA TRP A 326 17.35 15.35 3.06
C TRP A 326 17.71 15.65 4.52
N LEU A 327 17.59 14.68 5.42
CA LEU A 327 17.93 14.86 6.84
C LEU A 327 19.42 15.08 7.07
N HIS A 328 20.29 14.56 6.20
CA HIS A 328 21.74 14.80 6.22
C HIS A 328 22.18 16.12 5.56
N SER A 329 21.28 16.88 4.96
CA SER A 329 21.52 18.19 4.36
C SER A 329 20.95 19.30 5.25
N GLU A 330 21.79 20.22 5.74
CA GLU A 330 21.39 21.27 6.69
C GLU A 330 20.16 22.07 6.23
N GLY A 331 20.13 22.51 4.98
CA GLY A 331 19.01 23.29 4.44
C GLY A 331 17.73 22.49 4.30
N HIS A 332 17.81 21.23 3.82
CA HIS A 332 16.66 20.37 3.66
C HIS A 332 16.11 19.93 5.03
N ARG A 333 17.01 19.58 5.96
CA ARG A 333 16.65 19.23 7.34
C ARG A 333 15.94 20.39 8.03
N ALA A 334 16.40 21.63 7.82
CA ALA A 334 15.75 22.81 8.39
C ALA A 334 14.30 22.97 7.91
N ASN A 335 13.99 22.64 6.65
CA ASN A 335 12.60 22.59 6.17
C ASN A 335 11.79 21.48 6.85
N ILE A 336 12.33 20.26 6.94
CA ILE A 336 11.62 19.12 7.57
C ILE A 336 11.29 19.42 9.05
N LEU A 337 12.19 20.09 9.77
CA LEU A 337 12.06 20.36 11.19
C LEU A 337 11.53 21.78 11.49
N ASN A 338 11.03 22.49 10.51
CA ASN A 338 10.45 23.80 10.74
C ASN A 338 9.12 23.68 11.51
N GLU A 339 9.03 24.36 12.67
CA GLU A 339 7.85 24.34 13.55
C GLU A 339 6.65 25.09 12.97
N ASP A 340 6.90 26.03 12.04
CA ASP A 340 5.85 26.82 11.38
C ASP A 340 5.11 26.04 10.31
N PHE A 341 5.64 24.90 9.84
CA PHE A 341 4.95 24.07 8.86
C PHE A 341 3.96 23.09 9.50
N THR A 342 2.78 22.98 8.90
CA THR A 342 1.68 22.11 9.34
C THR A 342 1.26 21.10 8.28
N GLN A 343 1.55 21.38 7.01
CA GLN A 343 1.21 20.53 5.88
C GLN A 343 2.41 20.35 4.95
N MET A 344 2.42 19.20 4.27
CA MET A 344 3.37 18.92 3.20
C MET A 344 2.66 18.27 2.00
N GLY A 345 3.31 18.40 0.84
CA GLY A 345 3.00 17.63 -0.35
C GLY A 345 4.26 16.96 -0.88
N VAL A 346 4.12 15.78 -1.44
CA VAL A 346 5.22 15.01 -2.02
C VAL A 346 4.93 14.77 -3.49
N GLY A 347 5.92 15.01 -4.35
CA GLY A 347 5.90 14.64 -5.77
C GLY A 347 7.10 13.77 -6.10
N HIS A 348 6.86 12.78 -6.94
CA HIS A 348 7.89 11.88 -7.44
C HIS A 348 7.67 11.62 -8.93
N VAL A 349 8.75 11.56 -9.69
CA VAL A 349 8.73 11.08 -11.08
C VAL A 349 9.98 10.27 -11.36
N GLN A 350 9.80 9.23 -12.15
CA GLN A 350 10.88 8.46 -12.72
C GLN A 350 11.12 8.89 -14.17
N ALA A 351 12.35 9.21 -14.52
CA ALA A 351 12.76 9.57 -15.87
C ALA A 351 13.73 8.52 -16.42
N ALA A 352 13.59 8.21 -17.71
CA ALA A 352 14.48 7.23 -18.37
C ALA A 352 15.93 7.70 -18.47
N ASP A 353 16.13 9.02 -18.49
CA ASP A 353 17.44 9.67 -18.60
C ASP A 353 17.75 10.50 -17.33
N GLY A 354 19.00 10.86 -17.15
CA GLY A 354 19.47 11.70 -16.04
C GLY A 354 19.72 10.91 -14.77
N TYR A 355 19.09 11.30 -13.67
CA TYR A 355 19.29 10.70 -12.34
C TYR A 355 18.30 9.58 -12.01
N GLY A 356 17.38 9.21 -12.93
CA GLY A 356 16.31 8.25 -12.71
C GLY A 356 15.15 8.86 -11.91
N ASP A 357 15.20 8.76 -10.59
CA ASP A 357 14.15 9.24 -9.70
C ASP A 357 14.37 10.70 -9.29
N TYR A 358 13.28 11.49 -9.33
CA TYR A 358 13.27 12.90 -8.92
C TYR A 358 12.16 13.14 -7.92
N TRP A 359 12.49 13.81 -6.81
CA TRP A 359 11.63 14.01 -5.66
C TRP A 359 11.49 15.47 -5.30
N VAL A 360 10.28 15.83 -4.88
CA VAL A 360 9.96 17.16 -4.34
C VAL A 360 9.17 17.01 -3.04
N GLN A 361 9.56 17.77 -2.02
CA GLN A 361 8.70 18.09 -0.88
C GLN A 361 8.36 19.57 -0.94
N LEU A 362 7.08 19.90 -0.88
CA LEU A 362 6.58 21.25 -0.61
C LEU A 362 5.99 21.29 0.79
N PHE A 363 6.29 22.35 1.52
CA PHE A 363 5.82 22.58 2.89
C PHE A 363 5.08 23.90 2.96
N VAL A 364 4.04 23.98 3.79
CA VAL A 364 3.31 25.21 4.11
C VAL A 364 2.87 25.27 5.56
N GLY A 365 2.71 26.54 6.05
CA GLY A 365 2.17 26.86 7.36
C GLY A 365 1.44 28.21 7.39
#